data_52ddec722883e1022bd546fddb30842b
#
_entry.id   52ddec722883e1022bd546fddb30842b
#
_cell.length_a   1.000
_cell.length_b   1.000
_cell.length_c   1.000
_cell.angle_alpha   90.00
_cell.angle_beta   90.00
_cell.angle_gamma   90.00
#
_symmetry.space_group_name_H-M   'P 1'
#
loop_
_entity.id
_entity.type
_entity.pdbx_description
1 polymer ?
#
loop_
_entity_poly.entity_id
_entity_poly.type
_entity_poly.pdbx_seq_one_letter_code
_entity_poly.pdbx_strand_id
1 'polypeptide(L)'
;NGTMHLDLWNAEVSTDITTTKGVIHLRSFVHADEMMIIVKATTEGDEHDFQWEWIAAEANSPRYLIFKRQGKANKIPKDYELNPTAKISNEKEVNLSVQKLLAGGETSIGWQETHNPETERTLWINLTHTYPQNNSSEICKAEIRKAIRKGYHPMQKTHRKWWNTFYPSSFITLPEAQKENFYWIQMYKLASATRGDRALIDNT
;
A
#
# COMPACT_ATOMS: atom_id res chain seq x y z
N ASN A 1 -18.35 -14.70 -1.44
CA ASN A 1 -17.64 -14.90 -0.17
C ASN A 1 -16.15 -14.65 -0.34
N GLY A 2 -15.48 -14.20 0.73
CA GLY A 2 -14.04 -14.03 0.72
C GLY A 2 -13.43 -14.41 2.06
N THR A 3 -12.23 -14.99 2.01
CA THR A 3 -11.38 -15.24 3.18
C THR A 3 -10.08 -14.47 3.02
N MET A 4 -9.57 -13.94 4.12
CA MET A 4 -8.31 -13.20 4.13
C MET A 4 -7.45 -13.68 5.30
N HIS A 5 -6.19 -13.95 5.03
CA HIS A 5 -5.21 -14.39 6.02
C HIS A 5 -3.94 -13.51 5.94
N LEU A 6 -3.51 -13.01 7.10
CA LEU A 6 -2.24 -12.31 7.24
C LEU A 6 -1.19 -13.28 7.81
N ASP A 7 -0.19 -13.58 6.99
CA ASP A 7 1.02 -14.29 7.41
C ASP A 7 1.99 -13.27 8.04
N LEU A 8 2.06 -13.25 9.36
CA LEU A 8 2.95 -12.31 10.08
C LEU A 8 4.43 -12.59 9.79
N TRP A 9 4.82 -13.88 9.68
CA TRP A 9 6.22 -14.25 9.46
C TRP A 9 6.79 -13.72 8.17
N ASN A 10 6.00 -13.78 7.10
CA ASN A 10 6.38 -13.26 5.79
C ASN A 10 5.84 -11.85 5.52
N ALA A 11 5.00 -11.30 6.40
CA ALA A 11 4.30 -10.03 6.23
C ALA A 11 3.55 -9.94 4.88
N GLU A 12 2.87 -11.01 4.54
CA GLU A 12 2.07 -11.15 3.31
C GLU A 12 0.60 -11.40 3.65
N VAL A 13 -0.29 -10.89 2.81
CA VAL A 13 -1.72 -11.17 2.88
C VAL A 13 -2.10 -12.07 1.72
N SER A 14 -2.77 -13.17 2.01
CA SER A 14 -3.49 -14.00 1.03
C SER A 14 -4.99 -13.78 1.17
N THR A 15 -5.67 -13.70 0.04
CA THR A 15 -7.13 -13.51 -0.01
C THR A 15 -7.71 -14.39 -1.10
N ASP A 16 -8.77 -15.12 -0.78
CA ASP A 16 -9.55 -15.90 -1.74
C ASP A 16 -10.94 -15.27 -1.85
N ILE A 17 -11.36 -14.93 -3.07
CA ILE A 17 -12.66 -14.34 -3.37
C ILE A 17 -13.43 -15.33 -4.24
N THR A 18 -14.45 -15.98 -3.68
CA THR A 18 -15.35 -16.85 -4.41
C THR A 18 -16.44 -16.04 -5.08
N THR A 19 -16.54 -16.16 -6.39
CA THR A 19 -17.56 -15.53 -7.24
C THR A 19 -18.51 -16.59 -7.79
N THR A 20 -19.45 -16.19 -8.63
CA THR A 20 -20.33 -17.13 -9.37
C THR A 20 -19.63 -17.80 -10.55
N LYS A 21 -18.46 -17.30 -10.98
CA LYS A 21 -17.69 -17.80 -12.12
C LYS A 21 -16.48 -18.63 -11.70
N GLY A 22 -16.00 -18.49 -10.46
CA GLY A 22 -14.80 -19.17 -9.99
C GLY A 22 -14.21 -18.54 -8.74
N VAL A 23 -12.89 -18.58 -8.62
CA VAL A 23 -12.17 -18.01 -7.49
C VAL A 23 -11.07 -17.08 -7.97
N ILE A 24 -10.92 -15.94 -7.30
CA ILE A 24 -9.80 -15.03 -7.45
C ILE A 24 -8.90 -15.19 -6.21
N HIS A 25 -7.65 -15.58 -6.42
CA HIS A 25 -6.63 -15.68 -5.39
C HIS A 25 -5.73 -14.44 -5.44
N LEU A 26 -5.67 -13.67 -4.37
CA LEU A 26 -4.79 -12.52 -4.25
C LEU A 26 -3.67 -12.81 -3.26
N ARG A 27 -2.45 -12.41 -3.59
CA ARG A 27 -1.34 -12.34 -2.67
C ARG A 27 -0.73 -10.96 -2.73
N SER A 28 -0.67 -10.28 -1.59
CA SER A 28 -0.21 -8.90 -1.51
C SER A 28 0.78 -8.67 -0.38
N PHE A 29 1.68 -7.74 -0.58
CA PHE A 29 2.60 -7.24 0.43
C PHE A 29 3.03 -5.80 0.13
N VAL A 30 3.37 -5.07 1.20
CA VAL A 30 4.09 -3.80 1.13
C VAL A 30 5.57 -4.12 1.33
N HIS A 31 6.39 -3.85 0.30
CA HIS A 31 7.80 -4.23 0.33
C HIS A 31 8.54 -3.59 1.51
N ALA A 32 9.39 -4.37 2.20
CA ALA A 32 10.04 -3.94 3.43
C ALA A 32 10.97 -2.71 3.24
N ASP A 33 11.74 -2.66 2.15
CA ASP A 33 12.75 -1.63 1.91
C ASP A 33 12.34 -0.63 0.81
N GLU A 34 11.48 -1.04 -0.12
CA GLU A 34 11.07 -0.19 -1.26
C GLU A 34 9.63 0.28 -1.05
N MET A 35 9.32 1.53 -1.44
CA MET A 35 7.97 2.09 -1.34
C MET A 35 7.06 1.49 -2.41
N MET A 36 6.77 0.21 -2.28
CA MET A 36 6.08 -0.59 -3.29
C MET A 36 5.03 -1.48 -2.64
N ILE A 37 3.79 -1.38 -3.11
CA ILE A 37 2.73 -2.33 -2.82
C ILE A 37 2.61 -3.23 -4.05
N ILE A 38 2.64 -4.54 -3.85
CA ILE A 38 2.57 -5.51 -4.94
C ILE A 38 1.40 -6.44 -4.65
N VAL A 39 0.52 -6.59 -5.63
CA VAL A 39 -0.64 -7.50 -5.55
C VAL A 39 -0.58 -8.44 -6.74
N LYS A 40 -0.36 -9.72 -6.47
CA LYS A 40 -0.44 -10.77 -7.48
C LYS A 40 -1.83 -11.40 -7.40
N ALA A 41 -2.46 -11.55 -8.55
CA ALA A 41 -3.74 -12.22 -8.70
C ALA A 41 -3.62 -13.42 -9.64
N THR A 42 -4.23 -14.53 -9.26
CA THR A 42 -4.46 -15.70 -10.10
C THR A 42 -5.94 -16.08 -10.03
N THR A 43 -6.46 -16.70 -11.06
CA THR A 43 -7.89 -17.06 -11.14
C THR A 43 -8.10 -18.53 -11.43
N GLU A 44 -9.22 -19.07 -10.96
CA GLU A 44 -9.69 -20.42 -11.25
C GLU A 44 -11.11 -20.36 -11.83
N GLY A 45 -11.46 -21.35 -12.65
CA GLY A 45 -12.75 -21.41 -13.33
C GLY A 45 -12.85 -20.40 -14.47
N ASP A 46 -14.01 -19.81 -14.67
CA ASP A 46 -14.31 -18.83 -15.72
C ASP A 46 -14.11 -17.38 -15.25
N GLU A 47 -13.32 -17.15 -14.19
CA GLU A 47 -13.08 -15.83 -13.61
C GLU A 47 -11.88 -15.17 -14.30
N HIS A 48 -12.10 -14.53 -15.46
CA HIS A 48 -11.03 -13.90 -16.26
C HIS A 48 -11.13 -12.38 -16.36
N ASP A 49 -12.30 -11.80 -16.04
CA ASP A 49 -12.65 -10.42 -16.38
C ASP A 49 -12.61 -9.44 -15.19
N PHE A 50 -12.01 -9.81 -14.05
CA PHE A 50 -11.91 -8.87 -12.93
C PHE A 50 -11.05 -7.66 -13.28
N GLN A 51 -11.38 -6.49 -12.73
CA GLN A 51 -10.68 -5.23 -12.97
C GLN A 51 -10.27 -4.57 -11.66
N TRP A 52 -9.16 -3.83 -11.72
CA TRP A 52 -8.74 -2.94 -10.66
C TRP A 52 -9.38 -1.57 -10.89
N GLU A 53 -10.01 -1.04 -9.85
CA GLU A 53 -10.52 0.32 -9.84
C GLU A 53 -9.71 1.17 -8.86
N TRP A 54 -9.25 2.32 -9.33
CA TRP A 54 -8.60 3.31 -8.47
C TRP A 54 -9.62 4.31 -7.96
N ILE A 55 -9.84 4.31 -6.65
CA ILE A 55 -10.68 5.30 -5.97
C ILE A 55 -9.77 6.31 -5.28
N ALA A 56 -9.67 7.51 -5.83
CA ALA A 56 -8.83 8.56 -5.28
C ALA A 56 -9.40 9.05 -3.94
N ALA A 57 -8.56 9.09 -2.91
CA ALA A 57 -8.88 9.78 -1.67
C ALA A 57 -8.39 11.23 -1.74
N GLU A 58 -9.19 12.16 -1.26
CA GLU A 58 -8.79 13.56 -1.15
C GLU A 58 -7.82 13.74 0.02
N ALA A 59 -6.65 14.37 -0.22
CA ALA A 59 -5.69 14.71 0.82
C ALA A 59 -6.16 15.94 1.63
N ASN A 60 -7.15 15.72 2.46
CA ASN A 60 -7.67 16.71 3.40
C ASN A 60 -7.19 16.40 4.82
N SER A 61 -7.06 17.43 5.66
CA SER A 61 -6.76 17.23 7.06
C SER A 61 -7.79 16.27 7.70
N PRO A 62 -7.38 15.18 8.38
CA PRO A 62 -8.31 14.31 9.10
C PRO A 62 -9.17 15.08 10.10
N ARG A 63 -8.62 16.09 10.74
CA ARG A 63 -9.34 16.96 11.69
C ARG A 63 -10.44 17.77 11.01
N TYR A 64 -10.19 18.29 9.80
CA TYR A 64 -11.23 18.94 8.98
C TYR A 64 -12.38 18.00 8.70
N LEU A 65 -12.09 16.76 8.26
CA LEU A 65 -13.11 15.76 7.96
C LEU A 65 -13.93 15.38 9.21
N ILE A 66 -13.28 15.25 10.39
CA ILE A 66 -13.95 14.95 11.66
C ILE A 66 -14.88 16.11 12.03
N PHE A 67 -14.42 17.35 12.01
CA PHE A 67 -15.25 18.50 12.35
C PHE A 67 -16.45 18.66 11.40
N LYS A 68 -16.21 18.45 10.10
CA LYS A 68 -17.29 18.47 9.10
C LYS A 68 -18.36 17.42 9.40
N ARG A 69 -17.95 16.16 9.67
CA ARG A 69 -18.87 15.06 10.00
C ARG A 69 -19.65 15.30 11.30
N GLN A 70 -19.03 15.96 12.28
CA GLN A 70 -19.67 16.27 13.58
C GLN A 70 -20.53 17.55 13.57
N GLY A 71 -20.67 18.23 12.45
CA GLY A 71 -21.38 19.52 12.40
C GLY A 71 -20.66 20.66 13.13
N LYS A 72 -19.37 20.50 13.43
CA LYS A 72 -18.55 21.48 14.18
C LYS A 72 -17.76 22.38 13.23
N ALA A 73 -18.39 22.89 12.16
CA ALA A 73 -17.74 23.74 11.17
C ALA A 73 -17.12 25.02 11.75
N ASN A 74 -17.65 25.51 12.87
CA ASN A 74 -17.12 26.66 13.62
C ASN A 74 -15.72 26.41 14.24
N LYS A 75 -15.27 25.15 14.32
CA LYS A 75 -13.93 24.78 14.79
C LYS A 75 -12.90 24.70 13.66
N ILE A 76 -13.34 24.82 12.42
CA ILE A 76 -12.43 24.87 11.27
C ILE A 76 -11.91 26.31 11.17
N PRO A 77 -10.58 26.51 11.06
CA PRO A 77 -10.02 27.84 10.81
C PRO A 77 -10.66 28.49 9.60
N LYS A 78 -10.94 29.80 9.66
CA LYS A 78 -11.61 30.54 8.57
C LYS A 78 -10.77 30.62 7.31
N ASP A 79 -9.45 30.53 7.44
CA ASP A 79 -8.44 30.56 6.41
C ASP A 79 -7.99 29.16 5.97
N TYR A 80 -8.68 28.10 6.43
CA TYR A 80 -8.38 26.75 6.00
C TYR A 80 -8.80 26.53 4.55
N GLU A 81 -7.83 26.25 3.70
CA GLU A 81 -8.02 25.90 2.30
C GLU A 81 -7.78 24.42 2.07
N LEU A 82 -8.57 23.81 1.16
CA LEU A 82 -8.39 22.44 0.75
C LEU A 82 -7.26 22.32 -0.27
N ASN A 83 -6.48 21.26 -0.19
CA ASN A 83 -5.53 20.95 -1.25
C ASN A 83 -6.26 20.81 -2.60
N PRO A 84 -5.63 21.18 -3.72
CA PRO A 84 -6.17 20.95 -5.05
C PRO A 84 -6.50 19.47 -5.27
N THR A 85 -7.53 19.18 -6.03
CA THR A 85 -7.91 17.82 -6.38
C THR A 85 -6.78 17.11 -7.15
N ALA A 86 -6.58 15.83 -6.86
CA ALA A 86 -5.60 15.02 -7.57
C ALA A 86 -5.95 14.92 -9.07
N LYS A 87 -4.93 14.99 -9.91
CA LYS A 87 -5.07 14.80 -11.37
C LYS A 87 -4.70 13.37 -11.72
N ILE A 88 -5.61 12.69 -12.41
CA ILE A 88 -5.38 11.32 -12.88
C ILE A 88 -4.94 11.40 -14.35
N SER A 89 -3.87 10.68 -14.68
CA SER A 89 -3.33 10.56 -16.03
C SER A 89 -2.78 9.15 -16.28
N ASN A 90 -2.58 8.80 -17.55
CA ASN A 90 -1.86 7.60 -17.96
C ASN A 90 -0.66 8.02 -18.79
N GLU A 91 0.53 7.60 -18.37
CA GLU A 91 1.77 7.94 -19.05
C GLU A 91 2.60 6.68 -19.30
N LYS A 92 2.61 6.24 -20.58
CA LYS A 92 3.39 5.07 -21.00
C LYS A 92 3.16 3.85 -20.09
N GLU A 93 1.90 3.43 -20.01
CA GLU A 93 1.41 2.26 -19.24
C GLU A 93 1.34 2.46 -17.71
N VAL A 94 1.93 3.52 -17.16
CA VAL A 94 1.78 3.86 -15.74
C VAL A 94 0.61 4.82 -15.57
N ASN A 95 -0.37 4.40 -14.79
CA ASN A 95 -1.42 5.29 -14.32
C ASN A 95 -0.89 6.10 -13.15
N LEU A 96 -1.25 7.37 -13.09
CA LEU A 96 -0.80 8.31 -12.07
C LEU A 96 -1.99 9.07 -11.48
N SER A 97 -1.98 9.23 -10.17
CA SER A 97 -2.80 10.20 -9.44
C SER A 97 -1.83 11.18 -8.75
N VAL A 98 -1.76 12.41 -9.24
CA VAL A 98 -0.82 13.44 -8.77
C VAL A 98 -1.57 14.56 -8.09
N GLN A 99 -1.21 14.86 -6.86
CA GLN A 99 -1.79 15.95 -6.08
C GLN A 99 -0.70 16.93 -5.63
N LYS A 100 -0.87 18.20 -6.02
CA LYS A 100 -0.08 19.32 -5.50
C LYS A 100 -0.60 19.72 -4.13
N LEU A 101 0.31 20.06 -3.24
CA LEU A 101 -0.05 20.50 -1.89
C LEU A 101 0.08 22.01 -1.76
N LEU A 102 -0.84 22.66 -1.04
CA LEU A 102 -0.80 24.11 -0.77
C LEU A 102 0.46 24.51 0.02
N ALA A 103 0.93 23.61 0.90
CA ALA A 103 2.18 23.82 1.65
C ALA A 103 3.44 23.71 0.78
N GLY A 104 3.29 23.39 -0.50
CA GLY A 104 4.38 23.10 -1.42
C GLY A 104 4.67 21.61 -1.54
N GLY A 105 5.34 21.24 -2.64
CA GLY A 105 5.58 19.84 -2.99
C GLY A 105 4.37 19.16 -3.60
N GLU A 106 4.50 17.86 -3.85
CA GLU A 106 3.43 17.06 -4.42
C GLU A 106 3.49 15.60 -3.94
N THR A 107 2.35 14.93 -3.99
CA THR A 107 2.23 13.49 -3.74
C THR A 107 1.74 12.81 -5.01
N SER A 108 2.38 11.71 -5.37
CA SER A 108 1.98 10.87 -6.49
C SER A 108 1.72 9.46 -6.04
N ILE A 109 0.63 8.89 -6.54
CA ILE A 109 0.37 7.46 -6.49
C ILE A 109 0.38 6.97 -7.92
N GLY A 110 1.24 6.01 -8.21
CA GLY A 110 1.30 5.38 -9.51
C GLY A 110 0.95 3.91 -9.44
N TRP A 111 0.35 3.38 -10.50
CA TRP A 111 0.11 1.95 -10.61
C TRP A 111 0.22 1.48 -12.06
N GLN A 112 0.69 0.26 -12.19
CA GLN A 112 0.78 -0.44 -13.47
C GLN A 112 0.46 -1.90 -13.27
N GLU A 113 -0.29 -2.48 -14.18
CA GLU A 113 -0.54 -3.91 -14.21
C GLU A 113 0.37 -4.58 -15.24
N THR A 114 0.84 -5.77 -14.90
CA THR A 114 1.55 -6.66 -15.82
C THR A 114 0.86 -8.02 -15.86
N HIS A 115 0.83 -8.64 -17.03
CA HIS A 115 0.24 -9.95 -17.27
C HIS A 115 1.35 -10.96 -17.60
N ASN A 116 1.34 -12.13 -16.94
CA ASN A 116 2.25 -13.23 -17.20
C ASN A 116 1.75 -14.53 -16.57
N PRO A 117 1.50 -15.48 -17.33
CA PRO A 117 0.75 -15.70 -18.56
C PRO A 117 -0.75 -15.36 -18.39
N GLU A 118 -1.68 -15.84 -19.23
CA GLU A 118 -3.08 -15.39 -19.32
C GLU A 118 -3.90 -15.39 -18.02
N THR A 119 -3.55 -16.22 -17.03
CA THR A 119 -4.26 -16.34 -15.74
C THR A 119 -3.58 -15.65 -14.57
N GLU A 120 -2.41 -15.03 -14.78
CA GLU A 120 -1.66 -14.34 -13.73
C GLU A 120 -1.52 -12.85 -14.03
N ARG A 121 -1.95 -12.02 -13.09
CA ARG A 121 -1.89 -10.56 -13.16
C ARG A 121 -1.15 -10.02 -11.94
N THR A 122 -0.27 -9.06 -12.13
CA THR A 122 0.43 -8.41 -11.02
C THR A 122 0.23 -6.90 -11.10
N LEU A 123 -0.32 -6.32 -10.04
CA LEU A 123 -0.49 -4.89 -9.87
C LEU A 123 0.68 -4.35 -9.03
N TRP A 124 1.38 -3.36 -9.57
CA TRP A 124 2.50 -2.65 -8.96
C TRP A 124 2.05 -1.25 -8.61
N ILE A 125 2.14 -0.88 -7.31
CA ILE A 125 1.69 0.42 -6.84
C ILE A 125 2.84 1.08 -6.09
N ASN A 126 3.13 2.33 -6.41
CA ASN A 126 4.10 3.16 -5.71
C ASN A 126 3.43 4.41 -5.14
N LEU A 127 3.88 4.84 -3.96
CA LEU A 127 3.51 6.08 -3.31
C LEU A 127 4.76 6.92 -3.12
N THR A 128 4.77 8.13 -3.68
CA THR A 128 5.91 9.05 -3.56
C THR A 128 5.44 10.44 -3.14
N HIS A 129 6.13 11.02 -2.19
CA HIS A 129 5.97 12.42 -1.78
C HIS A 129 7.29 13.16 -1.97
N THR A 130 7.23 14.39 -2.49
CA THR A 130 8.40 15.28 -2.62
C THR A 130 8.09 16.66 -2.06
N TYR A 131 9.09 17.26 -1.42
CA TYR A 131 9.03 18.62 -0.88
C TYR A 131 10.44 19.23 -0.84
N PRO A 132 10.63 20.47 -1.25
CA PRO A 132 9.66 21.40 -1.88
C PRO A 132 9.46 21.15 -3.38
N GLN A 133 10.15 20.16 -3.96
CA GLN A 133 10.11 19.83 -5.38
C GLN A 133 8.76 19.27 -5.80
N ASN A 134 8.43 19.43 -7.10
CA ASN A 134 7.23 18.88 -7.72
C ASN A 134 7.63 17.85 -8.79
N ASN A 135 8.32 16.77 -8.38
CA ASN A 135 8.82 15.71 -9.26
C ASN A 135 8.47 14.31 -8.75
N SER A 136 7.47 14.21 -7.87
CA SER A 136 7.06 12.93 -7.29
C SER A 136 6.56 11.95 -8.37
N SER A 137 5.92 12.45 -9.43
CA SER A 137 5.42 11.65 -10.54
C SER A 137 6.56 10.96 -11.33
N GLU A 138 7.66 11.67 -11.55
CA GLU A 138 8.84 11.11 -12.24
C GLU A 138 9.50 10.00 -11.42
N ILE A 139 9.67 10.25 -10.12
CA ILE A 139 10.22 9.26 -9.18
C ILE A 139 9.30 8.05 -9.11
N CYS A 140 8.00 8.27 -8.95
CA CYS A 140 6.99 7.21 -8.88
C CYS A 140 7.05 6.28 -10.11
N LYS A 141 7.07 6.87 -11.32
CA LYS A 141 7.22 6.10 -12.58
C LYS A 141 8.52 5.30 -12.63
N ALA A 142 9.63 5.91 -12.22
CA ALA A 142 10.94 5.27 -12.23
C ALA A 142 10.98 4.05 -11.28
N GLU A 143 10.43 4.18 -10.08
CA GLU A 143 10.39 3.09 -9.09
C GLU A 143 9.47 1.95 -9.53
N ILE A 144 8.30 2.22 -10.12
CA ILE A 144 7.43 1.18 -10.69
C ILE A 144 8.17 0.40 -11.78
N ARG A 145 8.77 1.09 -12.74
CA ARG A 145 9.52 0.43 -13.82
C ARG A 145 10.69 -0.39 -13.30
N LYS A 146 11.38 0.10 -12.27
CA LYS A 146 12.47 -0.62 -11.61
C LYS A 146 11.97 -1.90 -10.95
N ALA A 147 10.84 -1.84 -10.22
CA ALA A 147 10.23 -3.00 -9.57
C ALA A 147 9.77 -4.05 -10.59
N ILE A 148 9.11 -3.63 -11.68
CA ILE A 148 8.68 -4.50 -12.77
C ILE A 148 9.88 -5.22 -13.41
N ARG A 149 10.99 -4.50 -13.66
CA ARG A 149 12.22 -5.12 -14.19
C ARG A 149 12.84 -6.14 -13.23
N LYS A 150 12.73 -5.94 -11.92
CA LYS A 150 13.17 -6.93 -10.91
C LYS A 150 12.28 -8.18 -10.94
N GLY A 151 10.99 -7.98 -11.15
CA GLY A 151 9.98 -9.03 -11.16
C GLY A 151 9.45 -9.42 -9.78
N TYR A 152 8.30 -10.09 -9.77
CA TYR A 152 7.57 -10.46 -8.56
C TYR A 152 8.42 -11.30 -7.58
N HIS A 153 8.99 -12.41 -8.05
CA HIS A 153 9.68 -13.36 -7.17
C HIS A 153 10.94 -12.78 -6.49
N PRO A 154 11.83 -12.04 -7.18
CA PRO A 154 12.95 -11.36 -6.53
C PRO A 154 12.50 -10.33 -5.49
N MET A 155 11.44 -9.54 -5.78
CA MET A 155 10.87 -8.59 -4.83
C MET A 155 10.31 -9.29 -3.59
N GLN A 156 9.52 -10.34 -3.77
CA GLN A 156 9.00 -11.15 -2.66
C GLN A 156 10.12 -11.76 -1.83
N LYS A 157 11.17 -12.29 -2.46
CA LYS A 157 12.31 -12.90 -1.78
C LYS A 157 13.04 -11.90 -0.88
N THR A 158 13.29 -10.67 -1.37
CA THR A 158 13.96 -9.61 -0.58
C THR A 158 13.07 -9.13 0.56
N HIS A 159 11.77 -8.98 0.31
CA HIS A 159 10.77 -8.66 1.33
C HIS A 159 10.75 -9.69 2.46
N ARG A 160 10.60 -10.98 2.15
CA ARG A 160 10.61 -12.07 3.14
C ARG A 160 11.93 -12.13 3.91
N LYS A 161 13.05 -11.98 3.20
CA LYS A 161 14.37 -11.98 3.84
C LYS A 161 14.47 -10.91 4.93
N TRP A 162 13.96 -9.71 4.67
CA TRP A 162 13.96 -8.62 5.65
C TRP A 162 13.15 -9.01 6.90
N TRP A 163 11.92 -9.46 6.73
CA TRP A 163 11.04 -9.86 7.84
C TRP A 163 11.58 -11.04 8.63
N ASN A 164 12.08 -12.05 7.93
CA ASN A 164 12.64 -13.25 8.58
C ASN A 164 13.97 -12.96 9.31
N THR A 165 14.64 -11.84 8.98
CA THR A 165 15.81 -11.35 9.74
C THR A 165 15.37 -10.48 10.91
N PHE A 166 14.28 -9.74 10.77
CA PHE A 166 13.77 -8.83 11.81
C PHE A 166 13.23 -9.58 13.03
N TYR A 167 12.36 -10.56 12.85
CA TYR A 167 11.70 -11.25 13.95
C TYR A 167 12.67 -11.93 14.95
N PRO A 168 13.74 -12.61 14.54
CA PRO A 168 14.70 -13.18 15.48
C PRO A 168 15.50 -12.16 16.27
N SER A 169 15.49 -10.88 15.92
CA SER A 169 16.20 -9.83 16.65
C SER A 169 15.59 -9.54 18.04
N SER A 170 14.32 -9.88 18.23
CA SER A 170 13.63 -9.78 19.51
C SER A 170 12.66 -10.96 19.64
N PHE A 171 12.96 -11.89 20.55
CA PHE A 171 12.23 -13.13 20.69
C PHE A 171 11.67 -13.27 22.11
N ILE A 172 10.41 -13.69 22.21
CA ILE A 172 9.77 -14.06 23.46
C ILE A 172 8.94 -15.33 23.27
N THR A 173 9.00 -16.23 24.24
CA THR A 173 8.10 -17.37 24.36
C THR A 173 7.32 -17.26 25.64
N LEU A 174 6.01 -17.34 25.58
CA LEU A 174 5.12 -17.27 26.72
C LEU A 174 4.30 -18.55 26.84
N PRO A 175 3.98 -18.99 28.07
CA PRO A 175 3.13 -20.16 28.31
C PRO A 175 1.72 -20.00 27.74
N GLU A 176 1.24 -18.75 27.65
CA GLU A 176 -0.08 -18.40 27.11
C GLU A 176 0.04 -17.97 25.66
N ALA A 177 -0.35 -18.83 24.72
CA ALA A 177 -0.30 -18.59 23.27
C ALA A 177 -0.99 -17.27 22.85
N GLN A 178 -2.07 -16.87 23.54
CA GLN A 178 -2.78 -15.62 23.24
C GLN A 178 -1.90 -14.39 23.52
N LYS A 179 -1.14 -14.39 24.59
CA LYS A 179 -0.23 -13.28 24.95
C LYS A 179 0.97 -13.25 24.01
N GLU A 180 1.49 -14.42 23.64
CA GLU A 180 2.57 -14.53 22.67
C GLU A 180 2.13 -14.03 21.30
N ASN A 181 0.93 -14.41 20.83
CA ASN A 181 0.36 -13.89 19.59
C ASN A 181 0.20 -12.36 19.60
N PHE A 182 -0.23 -11.80 20.74
CA PHE A 182 -0.33 -10.34 20.90
C PHE A 182 1.04 -9.66 20.74
N TYR A 183 2.09 -10.22 21.30
CA TYR A 183 3.47 -9.73 21.14
C TYR A 183 3.87 -9.71 19.66
N TRP A 184 3.69 -10.80 18.93
CA TRP A 184 4.04 -10.88 17.52
C TRP A 184 3.24 -9.91 16.65
N ILE A 185 1.95 -9.70 16.94
CA ILE A 185 1.13 -8.69 16.28
C ILE A 185 1.69 -7.28 16.53
N GLN A 186 2.12 -6.95 17.74
CA GLN A 186 2.70 -5.63 18.03
C GLN A 186 4.06 -5.46 17.34
N MET A 187 4.89 -6.48 17.30
CA MET A 187 6.16 -6.45 16.54
C MET A 187 5.91 -6.16 15.05
N TYR A 188 4.96 -6.85 14.46
CA TYR A 188 4.54 -6.58 13.07
C TYR A 188 4.07 -5.14 12.87
N LYS A 189 3.20 -4.63 13.75
CA LYS A 189 2.69 -3.25 13.65
C LYS A 189 3.82 -2.21 13.77
N LEU A 190 4.69 -2.35 14.74
CA LEU A 190 5.84 -1.45 14.93
C LEU A 190 6.75 -1.46 13.70
N ALA A 191 7.12 -2.63 13.23
CA ALA A 191 7.98 -2.75 12.07
C ALA A 191 7.30 -2.27 10.78
N SER A 192 5.99 -2.40 10.65
CA SER A 192 5.24 -1.86 9.49
C SER A 192 5.14 -0.34 9.51
N ALA A 193 5.13 0.28 10.71
CA ALA A 193 4.97 1.73 10.87
C ALA A 193 6.31 2.49 10.85
N THR A 194 7.45 1.80 11.01
CA THR A 194 8.78 2.45 11.11
C THR A 194 9.80 1.78 10.20
N ARG A 195 10.78 2.58 9.77
CA ARG A 195 12.04 2.15 9.15
C ARG A 195 13.15 3.08 9.64
N GLY A 196 14.41 2.70 9.43
CA GLY A 196 15.56 3.48 9.87
C GLY A 196 15.59 4.91 9.33
N ASP A 197 15.02 5.12 8.17
CA ASP A 197 14.92 6.41 7.46
C ASP A 197 13.53 7.06 7.52
N ARG A 198 12.57 6.45 8.23
CA ARG A 198 11.17 6.89 8.30
C ARG A 198 10.70 6.88 9.75
N ALA A 199 10.29 8.05 10.21
CA ALA A 199 9.76 8.20 11.55
C ALA A 199 8.45 7.43 11.75
N LEU A 200 8.18 7.03 13.00
CA LEU A 200 6.87 6.53 13.40
C LEU A 200 5.83 7.62 13.18
N ILE A 201 4.76 7.26 12.50
CA ILE A 201 3.60 8.16 12.38
C ILE A 201 2.88 8.15 13.73
N ASP A 202 2.89 9.29 14.40
CA ASP A 202 2.08 9.50 15.61
C ASP A 202 0.63 9.78 15.21
N ASN A 203 -0.28 8.99 15.77
CA ASN A 203 -1.72 9.11 15.54
C ASN A 203 -2.42 9.88 16.67
N THR A 204 -1.73 10.84 17.32
CA THR A 204 -2.34 11.68 18.36
C THR A 204 -3.39 12.65 17.82
#